data_563558e540b34abe3feb82ed34d968e9
#
_entry.id   563558e540b34abe3feb82ed34d968e9
#
_cell.length_a   1.000
_cell.length_b   1.000
_cell.length_c   1.000
_cell.angle_alpha   90.00
_cell.angle_beta   90.00
_cell.angle_gamma   90.00
#
_symmetry.space_group_name_H-M   'P 1'
#
loop_
_entity.id
_entity.type
_entity.pdbx_description
1 polymer ?
#
loop_
_entity_poly.entity_id
_entity_poly.type
_entity_poly.pdbx_seq_one_letter_code
_entity_poly.pdbx_strand_id
1 'polypeptide(L)' 'MANQISPLAFVHPEAILGDGNIIGPFCYIDRNTVIGDNNVMQNSVTVNYGARI' A
#
# COMPACT_ATOMS: atom_id res chain seq x y z
N MET A 1 7.52 12.44 -1.71
CA MET A 1 6.93 12.35 -3.01
C MET A 1 5.74 11.45 -3.01
N ALA A 2 5.02 11.46 -4.10
CA ALA A 2 3.79 10.72 -4.16
C ALA A 2 4.02 9.25 -4.46
N ASN A 3 3.10 8.44 -3.98
CA ASN A 3 3.01 7.04 -4.35
C ASN A 3 2.12 6.89 -5.58
N GLN A 4 2.38 5.87 -6.36
CA GLN A 4 1.51 5.52 -7.47
C GLN A 4 0.57 4.42 -7.03
N ILE A 5 -0.69 4.78 -6.82
CA ILE A 5 -1.68 3.85 -6.31
C ILE A 5 -2.73 3.67 -7.38
N SER A 6 -2.94 2.42 -7.79
CA SER A 6 -3.98 2.11 -8.77
C SER A 6 -5.35 2.52 -8.24
N PRO A 7 -6.21 3.09 -9.07
CA PRO A 7 -7.58 3.40 -8.63
C PRO A 7 -8.38 2.17 -8.25
N LEU A 8 -7.92 0.99 -8.62
CA LEU A 8 -8.59 -0.25 -8.24
C LEU A 8 -8.01 -0.86 -6.96
N ALA A 9 -7.05 -0.21 -6.33
CA ALA A 9 -6.50 -0.67 -5.06
C ALA A 9 -7.25 -0.02 -3.91
N PHE A 10 -7.33 -0.73 -2.79
CA PHE A 10 -7.87 -0.17 -1.56
C PHE A 10 -6.75 0.05 -0.57
N VAL A 11 -6.58 1.29 -0.13
CA VAL A 11 -5.62 1.65 0.91
C VAL A 11 -6.41 2.31 2.02
N HIS A 12 -6.38 1.70 3.20
CA HIS A 12 -7.12 2.26 4.33
C HIS A 12 -6.53 3.63 4.70
N PRO A 13 -7.38 4.61 5.03
CA PRO A 13 -6.87 5.96 5.35
C PRO A 13 -5.90 6.01 6.52
N GLU A 14 -5.94 5.02 7.41
CA GLU A 14 -5.02 4.97 8.55
C GLU A 14 -3.75 4.19 8.27
N ALA A 15 -3.57 3.71 7.06
CA ALA A 15 -2.30 3.11 6.66
C ALA A 15 -1.26 4.21 6.45
N ILE A 16 -0.03 3.93 6.83
CA ILE A 16 1.06 4.89 6.70
C ILE A 16 1.96 4.43 5.56
N LEU A 17 2.08 5.26 4.54
CA LEU A 17 2.90 4.97 3.38
C LEU A 17 4.06 5.95 3.33
N GLY A 18 5.25 5.44 3.02
CA GLY A 18 6.38 6.28 2.71
C GLY A 18 6.27 6.86 1.30
N ASP A 19 7.39 7.01 0.63
CA ASP A 19 7.44 7.62 -0.69
C ASP A 19 7.85 6.61 -1.75
N GLY A 20 7.41 6.88 -2.98
CA GLY A 20 7.88 6.11 -4.13
C GLY A 20 7.33 4.70 -4.23
N ASN A 21 6.27 4.39 -3.49
CA ASN A 21 5.64 3.08 -3.57
C ASN A 21 4.77 2.99 -4.81
N ILE A 22 4.74 1.82 -5.41
CA ILE A 22 3.86 1.53 -6.54
C ILE A 22 2.91 0.43 -6.10
N ILE A 23 1.62 0.74 -6.08
CA ILE A 23 0.60 -0.19 -5.61
C ILE A 23 -0.31 -0.50 -6.78
N GLY A 24 -0.28 -1.75 -7.23
CA GLY A 24 -1.03 -2.20 -8.38
C GLY A 24 -2.51 -2.43 -8.08
N PRO A 25 -3.25 -2.88 -9.08
CA PRO A 25 -4.70 -3.05 -8.93
C PRO A 25 -5.04 -4.22 -8.01
N PHE A 26 -6.20 -4.12 -7.37
CA PHE A 26 -6.75 -5.15 -6.49
C PHE A 26 -5.87 -5.45 -5.28
N CYS A 27 -4.98 -4.52 -4.92
CA CYS A 27 -4.25 -4.61 -3.67
C CYS A 27 -5.15 -4.15 -2.53
N TYR A 28 -4.98 -4.76 -1.37
CA TYR A 28 -5.71 -4.36 -0.18
C TYR A 28 -4.72 -4.06 0.93
N ILE A 29 -4.75 -2.84 1.43
CA ILE A 29 -3.86 -2.42 2.53
C ILE A 29 -4.73 -2.02 3.69
N ASP A 30 -4.65 -2.78 4.77
CA ASP A 30 -5.47 -2.61 5.95
C ASP A 30 -4.97 -1.45 6.80
N ARG A 31 -5.75 -1.12 7.83
CA ARG A 31 -5.38 -0.05 8.75
C ARG A 31 -4.19 -0.45 9.61
N ASN A 32 -3.52 0.54 10.18
CA ASN A 32 -2.37 0.36 11.07
C ASN A 32 -1.22 -0.39 10.42
N THR A 33 -1.14 -0.36 9.08
CA THR A 33 0.00 -0.90 8.38
C THR A 33 1.02 0.21 8.17
N VAL A 34 2.28 -0.16 8.13
CA VAL A 34 3.37 0.78 7.84
C VAL A 34 4.15 0.25 6.66
N ILE A 35 4.14 1.00 5.58
CA ILE A 35 4.85 0.66 4.36
C ILE A 35 5.91 1.72 4.14
N GLY A 36 7.17 1.30 4.05
CA GLY A 36 8.27 2.23 3.87
C GLY A 36 8.33 2.79 2.45
N ASP A 37 9.53 2.94 1.93
CA ASP A 37 9.73 3.61 0.65
C ASP A 37 10.03 2.62 -0.45
N ASN A 38 9.68 3.00 -1.67
CA ASN A 38 10.11 2.31 -2.90
C ASN A 38 9.68 0.85 -2.97
N ASN A 39 8.55 0.52 -2.37
CA ASN A 39 7.97 -0.81 -2.49
C ASN A 39 7.17 -0.92 -3.78
N VAL A 40 7.21 -2.08 -4.40
CA VAL A 40 6.41 -2.35 -5.59
C VAL A 40 5.47 -3.49 -5.25
N MET A 41 4.19 -3.19 -5.24
CA MET A 41 3.16 -4.20 -5.02
C MET A 41 2.45 -4.46 -6.33
N GLN A 42 2.55 -5.67 -6.81
CA GLN A 42 1.87 -6.06 -8.02
C GLN A 42 0.38 -6.22 -7.72
N ASN A 43 -0.34 -6.83 -8.61
CA ASN A 43 -1.78 -6.98 -8.40
C ASN A 43 -2.10 -8.01 -7.32
N SER A 44 -3.23 -7.83 -6.66
CA SER A 44 -3.82 -8.78 -5.71
C SER A 44 -2.95 -9.03 -4.47
N VAL A 45 -2.16 -8.03 -4.06
CA VAL A 45 -1.38 -8.12 -2.83
C VAL A 45 -2.25 -7.70 -1.65
N THR A 46 -2.21 -8.48 -0.57
CA THR A 46 -2.93 -8.13 0.65
C THR A 46 -1.94 -7.84 1.76
N VAL A 47 -2.05 -6.66 2.34
CA VAL A 47 -1.25 -6.27 3.50
C VAL A 47 -2.19 -6.21 4.69
N ASN A 48 -2.02 -7.13 5.62
CA ASN A 48 -2.93 -7.28 6.74
C ASN A 48 -2.70 -6.25 7.82
N TYR A 49 -3.69 -6.10 8.67
CA TYR A 49 -3.66 -5.22 9.84
C TYR A 49 -2.36 -5.39 10.62
N GLY A 50 -1.70 -4.28 10.87
CA GLY A 50 -0.48 -4.26 11.67
C GLY A 50 0.79 -4.67 10.97
N ALA A 51 0.74 -4.96 9.67
CA ALA A 51 1.93 -5.36 8.92
C ALA A 51 2.88 -4.18 8.74
N ARG A 52 4.16 -4.49 8.62
CA ARG A 52 5.19 -3.49 8.35
C ARG A 52 6.07 -3.97 7.21
N ILE A 53 6.24 -3.12 6.24
CA ILE A 53 7.04 -3.46 5.07
C ILE A 53 8.10 -2.39 4.84
#